data_a7050fdb711d1101d361954ac4590cbd
#
_entry.id   a7050fdb711d1101d361954ac4590cbd
#
_cell.length_a   1.000
_cell.length_b   1.000
_cell.length_c   1.000
_cell.angle_alpha   90.00
_cell.angle_beta   90.00
_cell.angle_gamma   90.00
#
_symmetry.space_group_name_H-M   'P 1'
#
loop_
_entity.id
_entity.type
_entity.pdbx_description
1 polymer ?
#
loop_
_entity_poly.entity_id
_entity_poly.type
_entity_poly.pdbx_seq_one_letter_code
_entity_poly.pdbx_strand_id
1 'polypeptide(L)'
;LFFKNFLSTKLFLFTVCRRQHFYIYSVIINKMGYLFSSESVSEGHPDKVADQISDAILDNFLALDPNSKVACETLVTTGQVVLAGEVKSNAYIDVQSVARRVINRIGYTKSEYMFDGNSCGIFSALHEQSGDINRGVEREDPMNQGAGDQGMMFGYATRETKNLMPIALDLSHALVEELAAIRREAKVMTYLRPDAKSQVTIEYDDDNQPLKVNTIVVSTQHDDFVKPDVTKTQEEADKEMLAKIHEDVEKILIPRVKALDTQFADLFKGEYTLHVNPTGKFVIGGPHGDTGLTGRKIIVDTYGGKGAHGGGAFSGKDPSKVDRSAAYAARHIAKNIVAAGLANEVLVQVAYAIGVAKPMNLYINTYGTAQINMSDGEIAKKIENIFDMRPKAIEERLKLRYPIYEETASYGHVGREPKIVNKSFRDGNGNEISQTVELFTWEKTDKVAEIKDSFGL
;
A
#
# COMPACT_ATOMS: atom_id res chain seq x y z
N LEU A 1 0.14 -5.26 -51.75
CA LEU A 1 0.53 -4.26 -50.73
C LEU A 1 -0.67 -3.92 -49.85
N PHE A 2 -0.58 -4.06 -48.57
CA PHE A 2 -1.48 -3.83 -47.45
C PHE A 2 -2.05 -5.13 -46.84
N PHE A 3 -1.60 -5.42 -45.67
CA PHE A 3 -2.18 -5.90 -44.43
C PHE A 3 -1.14 -6.71 -43.64
N LYS A 4 -0.41 -6.05 -42.75
CA LYS A 4 0.22 -6.64 -41.58
C LYS A 4 -0.26 -5.88 -40.38
N ASN A 5 -1.38 -6.32 -39.79
CA ASN A 5 -1.69 -6.08 -38.41
C ASN A 5 -1.98 -7.44 -37.79
N PHE A 6 -1.06 -7.91 -36.95
CA PHE A 6 -1.15 -9.16 -36.22
C PHE A 6 -2.12 -9.00 -35.05
N LEU A 7 -3.36 -9.44 -35.24
CA LEU A 7 -4.25 -9.85 -34.17
C LEU A 7 -3.87 -11.28 -33.79
N SER A 8 -3.47 -11.52 -32.54
CA SER A 8 -3.21 -12.88 -32.04
C SER A 8 -4.55 -13.61 -31.86
N THR A 9 -4.92 -14.38 -32.88
CA THR A 9 -6.14 -15.20 -32.87
C THR A 9 -5.76 -16.63 -32.55
N LYS A 10 -6.20 -17.22 -31.45
CA LYS A 10 -6.12 -18.67 -31.22
C LYS A 10 -7.25 -19.33 -32.00
N LEU A 11 -6.89 -20.21 -32.97
CA LEU A 11 -7.83 -20.98 -33.76
C LEU A 11 -8.12 -22.30 -33.04
N PHE A 12 -9.35 -22.51 -32.61
CA PHE A 12 -9.83 -23.81 -32.12
C PHE A 12 -10.55 -24.53 -33.26
N LEU A 13 -10.04 -25.71 -33.63
CA LEU A 13 -10.61 -26.57 -34.65
C LEU A 13 -11.49 -27.64 -33.99
N PHE A 14 -12.79 -27.61 -34.22
CA PHE A 14 -13.71 -28.67 -33.84
C PHE A 14 -14.08 -29.50 -35.04
N THR A 15 -13.84 -30.83 -34.97
CA THR A 15 -14.24 -31.75 -36.02
C THR A 15 -15.55 -32.44 -35.61
N VAL A 16 -16.62 -32.19 -36.35
CA VAL A 16 -17.89 -32.89 -36.18
C VAL A 16 -18.09 -33.81 -37.39
N CYS A 17 -18.18 -35.11 -37.12
CA CYS A 17 -18.47 -36.14 -38.15
C CYS A 17 -19.96 -36.39 -38.24
N ARG A 18 -20.62 -36.04 -39.35
CA ARG A 18 -21.98 -36.48 -39.70
C ARG A 18 -21.95 -37.06 -41.11
N ARG A 19 -22.07 -38.37 -41.22
CA ARG A 19 -22.21 -39.14 -42.45
C ARG A 19 -21.35 -38.63 -43.65
N GLN A 20 -20.10 -39.03 -43.69
CA GLN A 20 -19.16 -38.88 -44.82
C GLN A 20 -18.76 -37.47 -45.27
N HIS A 21 -19.12 -36.43 -44.50
CA HIS A 21 -18.61 -35.08 -44.76
C HIS A 21 -18.00 -34.53 -43.48
N PHE A 22 -16.70 -34.13 -43.56
CA PHE A 22 -16.00 -33.44 -42.49
C PHE A 22 -16.21 -31.94 -42.66
N TYR A 23 -16.87 -31.29 -41.68
CA TYR A 23 -16.94 -29.85 -41.63
C TYR A 23 -15.98 -29.36 -40.56
N ILE A 24 -15.03 -28.52 -40.96
CA ILE A 24 -14.12 -27.82 -40.05
C ILE A 24 -14.75 -26.47 -39.77
N TYR A 25 -15.20 -26.27 -38.54
CA TYR A 25 -15.63 -24.95 -38.07
C TYR A 25 -14.46 -24.27 -37.37
N SER A 26 -14.02 -23.15 -37.90
CA SER A 26 -13.11 -22.26 -37.17
C SER A 26 -13.95 -21.27 -36.37
N VAL A 27 -13.86 -21.33 -35.02
CA VAL A 27 -14.41 -20.29 -34.15
C VAL A 27 -13.30 -19.27 -33.91
N ILE A 28 -13.47 -18.10 -34.45
CA ILE A 28 -12.64 -16.95 -34.15
C ILE A 28 -13.13 -16.44 -32.78
N ILE A 29 -12.41 -16.77 -31.73
CA ILE A 29 -12.61 -16.14 -30.44
C ILE A 29 -11.86 -14.80 -30.51
N ASN A 30 -12.58 -13.72 -30.67
CA ASN A 30 -12.01 -12.40 -30.44
C ASN A 30 -11.64 -12.32 -28.96
N LYS A 31 -10.36 -12.27 -28.64
CA LYS A 31 -9.89 -11.95 -27.32
C LYS A 31 -10.34 -10.52 -27.01
N MET A 32 -11.23 -10.39 -26.03
CA MET A 32 -11.74 -9.12 -25.56
C MET A 32 -11.05 -8.84 -24.21
N GLY A 33 -9.92 -8.19 -24.21
CA GLY A 33 -9.25 -7.76 -22.98
C GLY A 33 -10.20 -7.01 -22.02
N TYR A 34 -9.74 -6.68 -20.84
CA TYR A 34 -10.54 -5.97 -19.83
C TYR A 34 -9.78 -4.74 -19.28
N LEU A 35 -10.52 -3.83 -18.66
CA LEU A 35 -9.97 -2.68 -17.96
C LEU A 35 -9.99 -2.95 -16.46
N PHE A 36 -8.87 -2.62 -15.80
CA PHE A 36 -8.77 -2.68 -14.34
C PHE A 36 -8.20 -1.37 -13.81
N SER A 37 -8.78 -0.86 -12.71
CA SER A 37 -8.40 0.41 -12.10
C SER A 37 -7.91 0.20 -10.68
N SER A 38 -6.85 0.91 -10.33
CA SER A 38 -6.40 1.09 -8.94
C SER A 38 -6.23 2.56 -8.64
N GLU A 39 -6.24 2.90 -7.35
CA GLU A 39 -6.06 4.26 -6.87
C GLU A 39 -4.98 4.34 -5.80
N SER A 40 -4.44 5.52 -5.61
CA SER A 40 -3.55 5.86 -4.51
C SER A 40 -3.80 7.27 -4.00
N VAL A 41 -3.30 7.55 -2.82
CA VAL A 41 -3.35 8.88 -2.20
C VAL A 41 -1.99 9.27 -1.65
N SER A 42 -1.70 10.57 -1.63
CA SER A 42 -0.43 11.09 -1.12
C SER A 42 -0.33 10.98 0.40
N GLU A 43 0.88 11.18 0.92
CA GLU A 43 1.15 11.30 2.36
C GLU A 43 0.35 12.42 3.05
N GLY A 44 -0.09 13.44 2.29
CA GLY A 44 -0.88 14.55 2.78
C GLY A 44 -2.40 14.30 2.78
N HIS A 45 -2.87 13.18 2.24
CA HIS A 45 -4.28 12.81 2.34
C HIS A 45 -4.69 12.64 3.81
N PRO A 46 -5.86 13.13 4.26
CA PRO A 46 -6.25 13.10 5.67
C PRO A 46 -6.11 11.73 6.35
N ASP A 47 -6.59 10.66 5.71
CA ASP A 47 -6.47 9.31 6.26
C ASP A 47 -5.00 8.86 6.37
N LYS A 48 -4.13 9.26 5.42
CA LYS A 48 -2.70 8.92 5.48
C LYS A 48 -1.93 9.80 6.48
N VAL A 49 -2.38 11.02 6.74
CA VAL A 49 -1.87 11.82 7.88
C VAL A 49 -2.17 11.10 9.19
N ALA A 50 -3.39 10.58 9.36
CA ALA A 50 -3.79 9.82 10.55
C ALA A 50 -2.96 8.54 10.70
N ASP A 51 -2.79 7.75 9.63
CA ASP A 51 -1.97 6.53 9.63
C ASP A 51 -0.51 6.81 10.03
N GLN A 52 0.11 7.86 9.44
CA GLN A 52 1.49 8.23 9.73
C GLN A 52 1.69 8.69 11.18
N ILE A 53 0.72 9.40 11.76
CA ILE A 53 0.77 9.79 13.18
C ILE A 53 0.68 8.54 14.07
N SER A 54 -0.26 7.64 13.80
CA SER A 54 -0.44 6.41 14.56
C SER A 54 0.80 5.51 14.53
N ASP A 55 1.42 5.34 13.36
CA ASP A 55 2.64 4.52 13.21
C ASP A 55 3.89 5.21 13.78
N ALA A 56 3.97 6.53 13.73
CA ALA A 56 5.05 7.26 14.39
C ALA A 56 4.98 7.12 15.92
N ILE A 57 3.78 7.14 16.50
CA ILE A 57 3.58 6.91 17.94
C ILE A 57 3.99 5.46 18.28
N LEU A 58 3.56 4.47 17.49
CA LEU A 58 3.98 3.08 17.66
C LEU A 58 5.50 2.92 17.62
N ASP A 59 6.16 3.51 16.64
CA ASP A 59 7.62 3.43 16.49
C ASP A 59 8.36 4.03 17.69
N ASN A 60 7.87 5.16 18.23
CA ASN A 60 8.48 5.76 19.41
C ASN A 60 8.34 4.86 20.65
N PHE A 61 7.19 4.21 20.85
CA PHE A 61 7.04 3.24 21.94
C PHE A 61 7.98 2.03 21.76
N LEU A 62 8.02 1.43 20.57
CA LEU A 62 8.87 0.25 20.30
C LEU A 62 10.36 0.57 20.38
N ALA A 63 10.77 1.77 20.04
CA ALA A 63 12.16 2.19 20.15
C ALA A 63 12.66 2.23 21.58
N LEU A 64 11.78 2.57 22.54
CA LEU A 64 12.12 2.70 23.96
C LEU A 64 11.80 1.43 24.75
N ASP A 65 10.75 0.70 24.36
CA ASP A 65 10.35 -0.58 24.94
C ASP A 65 9.83 -1.51 23.83
N PRO A 66 10.66 -2.44 23.34
CA PRO A 66 10.27 -3.38 22.28
C PRO A 66 9.08 -4.29 22.67
N ASN A 67 8.77 -4.40 23.96
CA ASN A 67 7.64 -5.19 24.43
C ASN A 67 6.33 -4.39 24.51
N SER A 68 6.34 -3.12 24.12
CA SER A 68 5.15 -2.29 24.11
C SER A 68 3.99 -2.94 23.38
N LYS A 69 2.80 -2.85 23.95
CA LYS A 69 1.53 -3.17 23.29
C LYS A 69 0.86 -1.85 22.96
N VAL A 70 0.56 -1.63 21.71
CA VAL A 70 0.02 -0.36 21.21
C VAL A 70 -1.13 -0.65 20.25
N ALA A 71 -2.23 0.02 20.48
CA ALA A 71 -3.33 0.17 19.54
C ALA A 71 -3.69 1.65 19.55
N CYS A 72 -3.11 2.42 18.63
CA CYS A 72 -3.29 3.87 18.55
C CYS A 72 -4.03 4.22 17.27
N GLU A 73 -5.20 4.82 17.42
CA GLU A 73 -6.00 5.35 16.33
C GLU A 73 -5.96 6.88 16.37
N THR A 74 -5.92 7.50 15.20
CA THR A 74 -5.84 8.94 15.03
C THR A 74 -7.00 9.43 14.21
N LEU A 75 -7.65 10.51 14.65
CA LEU A 75 -8.56 11.32 13.86
C LEU A 75 -7.89 12.67 13.60
N VAL A 76 -7.93 13.13 12.35
CA VAL A 76 -7.49 14.47 11.96
C VAL A 76 -8.63 15.20 11.27
N THR A 77 -8.83 16.48 11.62
CA THR A 77 -9.82 17.36 11.00
C THR A 77 -9.35 18.81 11.09
N THR A 78 -10.16 19.78 10.67
CA THR A 78 -9.80 21.21 10.72
C THR A 78 -9.22 21.60 12.07
N GLY A 79 -7.95 21.98 12.10
CA GLY A 79 -7.25 22.48 13.27
C GLY A 79 -7.12 21.51 14.45
N GLN A 80 -7.43 20.22 14.29
CA GLN A 80 -7.48 19.27 15.40
C GLN A 80 -6.93 17.89 15.04
N VAL A 81 -6.31 17.26 16.04
CA VAL A 81 -5.89 15.85 16.06
C VAL A 81 -6.41 15.22 17.34
N VAL A 82 -7.03 14.06 17.24
CA VAL A 82 -7.45 13.25 18.39
C VAL A 82 -6.73 11.90 18.30
N LEU A 83 -5.99 11.56 19.36
CA LEU A 83 -5.32 10.27 19.54
C LEU A 83 -6.14 9.45 20.52
N ALA A 84 -6.56 8.26 20.13
CA ALA A 84 -7.37 7.37 20.97
C ALA A 84 -6.83 5.94 20.92
N GLY A 85 -7.09 5.15 21.97
CA GLY A 85 -6.72 3.74 22.01
C GLY A 85 -6.00 3.34 23.27
N GLU A 86 -5.31 2.20 23.24
CA GLU A 86 -4.71 1.56 24.40
C GLU A 86 -3.21 1.36 24.22
N VAL A 87 -2.45 1.62 25.30
CA VAL A 87 -1.01 1.42 25.37
C VAL A 87 -0.63 0.70 26.66
N LYS A 88 0.21 -0.33 26.56
CA LYS A 88 0.93 -0.92 27.71
C LYS A 88 2.42 -0.87 27.38
N SER A 89 3.14 -0.04 28.10
CA SER A 89 4.58 0.19 27.90
C SER A 89 5.25 0.66 29.17
N ASN A 90 6.54 0.38 29.31
CA ASN A 90 7.39 1.00 30.34
C ASN A 90 7.98 2.34 29.87
N ALA A 91 7.79 2.68 28.60
CA ALA A 91 8.28 3.92 28.01
C ALA A 91 7.29 5.07 28.20
N TYR A 92 7.83 6.28 28.37
CA TYR A 92 7.08 7.52 28.26
C TYR A 92 7.48 8.23 26.96
N ILE A 93 6.51 8.66 26.18
CA ILE A 93 6.71 9.50 24.99
C ILE A 93 5.78 10.72 25.04
N ASP A 94 6.26 11.84 24.50
CA ASP A 94 5.43 13.01 24.25
C ASP A 94 4.70 12.82 22.89
N VAL A 95 3.51 12.23 22.96
CA VAL A 95 2.69 11.93 21.75
C VAL A 95 2.32 13.18 20.96
N GLN A 96 2.20 14.35 21.63
CA GLN A 96 1.89 15.60 20.95
C GLN A 96 3.07 16.06 20.11
N SER A 97 4.29 16.02 20.65
CA SER A 97 5.51 16.35 19.90
C SER A 97 5.72 15.41 18.73
N VAL A 98 5.45 14.11 18.87
CA VAL A 98 5.51 13.13 17.78
C VAL A 98 4.52 13.50 16.66
N ALA A 99 3.25 13.75 17.01
CA ALA A 99 2.23 14.11 16.03
C ALA A 99 2.58 15.41 15.28
N ARG A 100 3.04 16.47 15.99
CA ARG A 100 3.49 17.73 15.39
C ARG A 100 4.65 17.53 14.41
N ARG A 101 5.63 16.71 14.78
CA ARG A 101 6.77 16.36 13.91
C ARG A 101 6.27 15.74 12.61
N VAL A 102 5.35 14.79 12.68
CA VAL A 102 4.78 14.12 11.50
C VAL A 102 4.03 15.11 10.60
N ILE A 103 3.15 15.93 11.16
CA ILE A 103 2.37 16.93 10.42
C ILE A 103 3.29 17.91 9.70
N ASN A 104 4.33 18.43 10.40
CA ASN A 104 5.32 19.34 9.80
C ASN A 104 6.15 18.65 8.70
N ARG A 105 6.56 17.38 8.89
CA ARG A 105 7.29 16.59 7.89
C ARG A 105 6.46 16.38 6.61
N ILE A 106 5.17 16.14 6.74
CA ILE A 106 4.24 16.01 5.61
C ILE A 106 4.15 17.34 4.83
N GLY A 107 4.29 18.48 5.50
CA GLY A 107 4.27 19.80 4.86
C GLY A 107 3.07 20.66 5.22
N TYR A 108 2.28 20.27 6.22
CA TYR A 108 1.26 21.14 6.79
C TYR A 108 1.91 22.09 7.81
N THR A 109 2.49 23.17 7.29
CA THR A 109 3.33 24.12 8.04
C THR A 109 2.81 25.55 8.01
N LYS A 110 1.68 25.80 7.31
CA LYS A 110 1.10 27.13 7.15
C LYS A 110 -0.29 27.20 7.75
N SER A 111 -0.57 28.25 8.52
CA SER A 111 -1.87 28.46 9.15
C SER A 111 -3.02 28.58 8.12
N GLU A 112 -2.73 29.08 6.93
CA GLU A 112 -3.72 29.18 5.83
C GLU A 112 -4.27 27.84 5.36
N TYR A 113 -3.60 26.73 5.69
CA TYR A 113 -4.12 25.39 5.44
C TYR A 113 -5.20 24.97 6.44
N MET A 114 -5.46 25.79 7.47
CA MET A 114 -6.40 25.54 8.58
C MET A 114 -6.15 24.21 9.30
N PHE A 115 -4.97 23.65 9.10
CA PHE A 115 -4.38 22.50 9.76
C PHE A 115 -2.86 22.59 9.60
N ASP A 116 -2.15 22.84 10.68
CA ASP A 116 -0.68 22.92 10.68
C ASP A 116 -0.08 22.36 11.97
N GLY A 117 1.14 21.84 11.89
CA GLY A 117 1.79 21.15 12.97
C GLY A 117 2.11 22.01 14.19
N ASN A 118 2.16 23.34 14.06
CA ASN A 118 2.52 24.24 15.15
C ASN A 118 1.30 24.74 15.92
N SER A 119 0.14 24.90 15.26
CA SER A 119 -1.03 25.54 15.85
C SER A 119 -2.24 24.61 16.09
N CYS A 120 -2.33 23.44 15.42
CA CYS A 120 -3.45 22.54 15.65
C CYS A 120 -3.52 22.04 17.10
N GLY A 121 -4.75 21.88 17.60
CA GLY A 121 -5.01 21.25 18.90
C GLY A 121 -4.76 19.75 18.81
N ILE A 122 -4.00 19.17 19.76
CA ILE A 122 -3.78 17.73 19.84
C ILE A 122 -4.32 17.21 21.15
N PHE A 123 -5.33 16.35 21.07
CA PHE A 123 -6.00 15.73 22.21
C PHE A 123 -5.58 14.27 22.30
N SER A 124 -5.20 13.82 23.51
CA SER A 124 -4.87 12.42 23.75
C SER A 124 -5.91 11.80 24.69
N ALA A 125 -6.54 10.74 24.21
CA ALA A 125 -7.41 9.83 24.94
C ALA A 125 -6.79 8.42 24.94
N LEU A 126 -5.46 8.33 24.92
CA LEU A 126 -4.73 7.07 25.10
C LEU A 126 -4.79 6.68 26.57
N HIS A 127 -5.15 5.43 26.84
CA HIS A 127 -5.24 4.87 28.20
C HIS A 127 -4.51 3.53 28.31
N GLU A 128 -4.38 3.01 29.51
CA GLU A 128 -3.72 1.73 29.76
C GLU A 128 -4.57 0.55 29.23
N GLN A 129 -3.91 -0.43 28.61
CA GLN A 129 -4.58 -1.61 28.09
C GLN A 129 -5.21 -2.46 29.20
N SER A 130 -6.44 -2.94 28.99
CA SER A 130 -7.15 -3.85 29.91
C SER A 130 -6.37 -5.13 30.19
N GLY A 131 -6.27 -5.51 31.47
CA GLY A 131 -5.60 -6.74 31.89
C GLY A 131 -6.29 -8.04 31.41
N ASP A 132 -7.56 -8.00 31.00
CA ASP A 132 -8.30 -9.18 30.56
C ASP A 132 -7.88 -9.69 29.19
N ILE A 133 -7.57 -8.80 28.26
CA ILE A 133 -7.05 -9.16 26.93
C ILE A 133 -5.69 -9.84 27.04
N ASN A 134 -4.86 -9.39 27.95
CA ASN A 134 -3.50 -9.90 28.14
C ASN A 134 -3.47 -11.37 28.62
N ARG A 135 -4.41 -11.77 29.47
CA ARG A 135 -4.51 -13.15 30.01
C ARG A 135 -4.79 -14.21 28.93
N GLY A 136 -5.47 -13.84 27.85
CA GLY A 136 -5.76 -14.73 26.71
C GLY A 136 -4.58 -14.96 25.77
N VAL A 137 -3.60 -14.07 25.76
CA VAL A 137 -2.52 -14.01 24.77
C VAL A 137 -1.19 -14.50 25.34
N GLU A 138 -0.81 -14.08 26.56
CA GLU A 138 0.47 -14.46 27.17
C GLU A 138 0.48 -15.92 27.62
N ARG A 139 1.59 -16.62 27.38
CA ARG A 139 1.83 -18.02 27.74
C ARG A 139 3.23 -18.14 28.38
N GLU A 140 3.44 -19.18 29.20
CA GLU A 140 4.77 -19.50 29.80
C GLU A 140 5.83 -19.71 28.69
N ASP A 141 5.48 -20.44 27.62
CA ASP A 141 6.30 -20.53 26.43
C ASP A 141 5.88 -19.42 25.45
N PRO A 142 6.77 -18.44 25.16
CA PRO A 142 6.48 -17.35 24.24
C PRO A 142 6.10 -17.80 22.83
N MET A 143 6.61 -18.96 22.37
CA MET A 143 6.29 -19.52 21.06
C MET A 143 4.83 -20.01 20.97
N ASN A 144 4.17 -20.22 22.09
CA ASN A 144 2.76 -20.55 22.20
C ASN A 144 1.88 -19.33 22.49
N GLN A 145 2.41 -18.12 22.37
CA GLN A 145 1.62 -16.89 22.44
C GLN A 145 0.44 -16.98 21.47
N GLY A 146 -0.77 -16.82 21.98
CA GLY A 146 -1.99 -16.84 21.18
C GLY A 146 -2.13 -15.61 20.31
N ALA A 147 -2.90 -15.73 19.23
CA ALA A 147 -3.27 -14.57 18.42
C ALA A 147 -4.09 -13.56 19.28
N GLY A 148 -3.76 -12.27 19.14
CA GLY A 148 -4.41 -11.20 19.91
C GLY A 148 -5.86 -10.96 19.50
N ASP A 149 -6.27 -11.47 18.33
CA ASP A 149 -7.64 -11.39 17.83
C ASP A 149 -7.92 -12.55 16.88
N GLN A 150 -9.19 -12.75 16.55
CA GLN A 150 -9.62 -13.57 15.42
C GLN A 150 -9.53 -12.75 14.13
N GLY A 151 -9.36 -13.42 12.98
CA GLY A 151 -9.41 -12.71 11.69
C GLY A 151 -8.87 -13.54 10.54
N MET A 152 -9.05 -12.99 9.34
CA MET A 152 -8.47 -13.49 8.08
C MET A 152 -7.52 -12.44 7.55
N MET A 153 -6.32 -12.84 7.18
CA MET A 153 -5.31 -11.97 6.60
C MET A 153 -4.88 -12.53 5.25
N PHE A 154 -4.53 -11.64 4.33
CA PHE A 154 -4.20 -12.02 2.97
C PHE A 154 -2.85 -11.47 2.56
N GLY A 155 -2.16 -12.26 1.73
CA GLY A 155 -0.98 -11.86 0.97
C GLY A 155 -1.23 -12.12 -0.50
N TYR A 156 -0.70 -11.25 -1.37
CA TYR A 156 -0.82 -11.40 -2.80
C TYR A 156 0.50 -11.04 -3.48
N ALA A 157 0.79 -11.68 -4.60
CA ALA A 157 1.91 -11.33 -5.47
C ALA A 157 1.58 -11.71 -6.91
N THR A 158 2.06 -10.91 -7.86
CA THR A 158 1.93 -11.13 -9.31
C THR A 158 3.21 -10.69 -10.02
N ARG A 159 3.49 -11.28 -11.19
CA ARG A 159 4.66 -10.93 -12.01
C ARG A 159 4.48 -9.66 -12.85
N GLU A 160 3.47 -8.84 -12.57
CA GLU A 160 3.22 -7.63 -13.34
C GLU A 160 4.33 -6.57 -13.19
N THR A 161 4.98 -6.51 -12.01
CA THR A 161 6.09 -5.58 -11.75
C THR A 161 7.30 -6.28 -11.14
N LYS A 162 8.46 -5.62 -11.15
CA LYS A 162 9.70 -6.11 -10.49
C LYS A 162 9.51 -6.36 -9.00
N ASN A 163 8.64 -5.57 -8.35
CA ASN A 163 8.32 -5.71 -6.94
C ASN A 163 7.23 -6.77 -6.68
N LEU A 164 6.79 -7.46 -7.73
CA LEU A 164 5.73 -8.46 -7.70
C LEU A 164 4.40 -7.90 -7.17
N MET A 165 4.03 -6.73 -7.67
CA MET A 165 2.81 -5.98 -7.35
C MET A 165 1.93 -5.78 -8.59
N PRO A 166 0.61 -5.51 -8.40
CA PRO A 166 -0.25 -5.07 -9.49
C PRO A 166 0.21 -3.73 -10.07
N ILE A 167 0.45 -3.67 -11.38
CA ILE A 167 1.04 -2.50 -12.02
C ILE A 167 0.14 -1.26 -11.98
N ALA A 168 -1.19 -1.44 -11.98
CA ALA A 168 -2.13 -0.32 -11.85
C ALA A 168 -1.98 0.41 -10.50
N LEU A 169 -1.74 -0.34 -9.42
CA LEU A 169 -1.47 0.21 -8.09
C LEU A 169 -0.08 0.85 -8.03
N ASP A 170 0.96 0.14 -8.49
CA ASP A 170 2.34 0.65 -8.47
C ASP A 170 2.45 1.98 -9.22
N LEU A 171 1.82 2.09 -10.38
CA LEU A 171 1.79 3.34 -11.15
C LEU A 171 0.97 4.42 -10.43
N SER A 172 -0.13 4.05 -9.75
CA SER A 172 -0.89 5.00 -8.93
C SER A 172 -0.06 5.54 -7.76
N HIS A 173 0.69 4.69 -7.06
CA HIS A 173 1.61 5.12 -6.01
C HIS A 173 2.70 6.05 -6.57
N ALA A 174 3.32 5.68 -7.68
CA ALA A 174 4.39 6.46 -8.32
C ALA A 174 3.93 7.89 -8.65
N LEU A 175 2.70 8.08 -9.14
CA LEU A 175 2.16 9.41 -9.45
C LEU A 175 2.09 10.32 -8.22
N VAL A 176 1.55 9.86 -7.10
CA VAL A 176 1.39 10.70 -5.90
C VAL A 176 2.69 10.82 -5.10
N GLU A 177 3.56 9.82 -5.13
CA GLU A 177 4.90 9.90 -4.53
C GLU A 177 5.78 10.91 -5.27
N GLU A 178 5.72 10.91 -6.60
CA GLU A 178 6.45 11.88 -7.43
C GLU A 178 5.91 13.31 -7.29
N LEU A 179 4.59 13.50 -7.16
CA LEU A 179 4.02 14.80 -6.79
C LEU A 179 4.57 15.33 -5.45
N ALA A 180 4.69 14.46 -4.45
CA ALA A 180 5.26 14.84 -3.16
C ALA A 180 6.75 15.16 -3.26
N ALA A 181 7.51 14.44 -4.11
CA ALA A 181 8.91 14.73 -4.40
C ALA A 181 9.07 16.10 -5.07
N ILE A 182 8.29 16.38 -6.12
CA ILE A 182 8.28 17.68 -6.81
C ILE A 182 7.98 18.82 -5.83
N ARG A 183 6.96 18.63 -4.98
CA ARG A 183 6.59 19.62 -3.95
C ARG A 183 7.74 19.91 -2.98
N ARG A 184 8.46 18.87 -2.51
CA ARG A 184 9.61 19.02 -1.60
C ARG A 184 10.82 19.67 -2.27
N GLU A 185 11.04 19.41 -3.55
CA GLU A 185 12.11 20.06 -4.33
C GLU A 185 11.88 21.56 -4.46
N ALA A 186 10.65 22.03 -4.46
CA ALA A 186 10.24 23.43 -4.56
C ALA A 186 10.88 24.19 -5.76
N LYS A 187 11.16 23.49 -6.87
CA LYS A 187 11.80 24.05 -8.07
C LYS A 187 10.80 24.29 -9.20
N VAL A 188 9.89 23.34 -9.39
CA VAL A 188 8.82 23.40 -10.39
C VAL A 188 7.51 23.08 -9.68
N MET A 189 6.34 23.41 -10.26
CA MET A 189 5.04 23.23 -9.65
C MET A 189 5.00 23.69 -8.17
N THR A 190 5.58 24.87 -7.90
CA THR A 190 5.76 25.40 -6.53
C THR A 190 4.45 25.69 -5.79
N TYR A 191 3.35 25.65 -6.50
CA TYR A 191 2.00 25.80 -5.99
C TYR A 191 1.41 24.53 -5.35
N LEU A 192 2.11 23.38 -5.43
CA LEU A 192 1.60 22.10 -4.88
C LEU A 192 1.48 22.16 -3.36
N ARG A 193 0.35 21.64 -2.85
CA ARG A 193 0.08 21.38 -1.44
C ARG A 193 0.14 19.89 -1.15
N PRO A 194 0.12 19.46 0.16
CA PRO A 194 0.40 18.06 0.50
C PRO A 194 -0.62 17.03 0.03
N ASP A 195 -1.91 17.38 -0.09
CA ASP A 195 -2.97 16.42 -0.43
C ASP A 195 -3.05 16.17 -1.94
N ALA A 196 -3.07 14.89 -2.31
CA ALA A 196 -3.30 14.48 -3.69
C ALA A 196 -3.87 13.06 -3.76
N LYS A 197 -4.52 12.76 -4.89
CA LYS A 197 -5.05 11.44 -5.25
C LYS A 197 -4.69 11.12 -6.69
N SER A 198 -4.49 9.83 -6.96
CA SER A 198 -4.33 9.31 -8.32
C SER A 198 -5.22 8.09 -8.52
N GLN A 199 -5.65 7.88 -9.76
CA GLN A 199 -6.29 6.65 -10.20
C GLN A 199 -5.74 6.30 -11.58
N VAL A 200 -5.40 5.03 -11.78
CA VAL A 200 -4.88 4.51 -13.04
C VAL A 200 -5.74 3.34 -13.50
N THR A 201 -6.18 3.40 -14.76
CA THR A 201 -6.86 2.31 -15.45
C THR A 201 -5.93 1.73 -16.48
N ILE A 202 -5.66 0.44 -16.38
CA ILE A 202 -4.82 -0.34 -17.30
C ILE A 202 -5.71 -1.26 -18.15
N GLU A 203 -5.40 -1.36 -19.43
CA GLU A 203 -5.95 -2.36 -20.32
C GLU A 203 -5.11 -3.64 -20.21
N TYR A 204 -5.77 -4.76 -19.98
CA TYR A 204 -5.19 -6.11 -19.89
C TYR A 204 -5.70 -6.98 -21.04
N ASP A 205 -4.92 -7.94 -21.45
CA ASP A 205 -5.39 -9.02 -22.34
C ASP A 205 -6.11 -10.15 -21.55
N ASP A 206 -6.63 -11.13 -22.27
CA ASP A 206 -7.29 -12.30 -21.67
C ASP A 206 -6.34 -13.25 -20.91
N ASP A 207 -5.03 -13.07 -21.05
CA ASP A 207 -3.99 -13.80 -20.33
C ASP A 207 -3.48 -13.01 -19.10
N ASN A 208 -4.24 -11.99 -18.66
CA ASN A 208 -3.92 -11.08 -17.53
C ASN A 208 -2.60 -10.31 -17.68
N GLN A 209 -2.16 -10.06 -18.95
CA GLN A 209 -0.97 -9.24 -19.17
C GLN A 209 -1.35 -7.77 -19.35
N PRO A 210 -0.70 -6.83 -18.65
CA PRO A 210 -0.95 -5.42 -18.83
C PRO A 210 -0.46 -4.97 -20.22
N LEU A 211 -1.30 -4.27 -20.96
CA LEU A 211 -1.02 -3.83 -22.33
C LEU A 211 -0.64 -2.36 -22.39
N LYS A 212 -1.47 -1.49 -21.82
CA LYS A 212 -1.27 -0.04 -21.85
C LYS A 212 -2.11 0.68 -20.81
N VAL A 213 -1.71 1.90 -20.53
CA VAL A 213 -2.52 2.88 -19.80
C VAL A 213 -3.72 3.25 -20.67
N ASN A 214 -4.92 3.16 -20.10
CA ASN A 214 -6.16 3.63 -20.70
C ASN A 214 -6.53 5.02 -20.19
N THR A 215 -6.53 5.20 -18.85
CA THR A 215 -6.94 6.46 -18.21
C THR A 215 -6.08 6.73 -16.99
N ILE A 216 -5.72 8.00 -16.79
CA ILE A 216 -5.11 8.52 -15.57
C ILE A 216 -5.95 9.66 -15.04
N VAL A 217 -6.25 9.62 -13.75
CA VAL A 217 -6.84 10.74 -13.00
C VAL A 217 -5.84 11.19 -11.96
N VAL A 218 -5.54 12.49 -11.91
CA VAL A 218 -4.73 13.15 -10.88
C VAL A 218 -5.54 14.28 -10.28
N SER A 219 -5.75 14.24 -8.96
CA SER A 219 -6.31 15.36 -8.20
C SER A 219 -5.27 15.81 -7.19
N THR A 220 -4.78 17.05 -7.32
CA THR A 220 -3.77 17.61 -6.43
C THR A 220 -4.20 18.92 -5.83
N GLN A 221 -4.03 19.04 -4.52
CA GLN A 221 -4.22 20.29 -3.79
C GLN A 221 -3.15 21.29 -4.21
N HIS A 222 -3.52 22.56 -4.37
CA HIS A 222 -2.66 23.62 -4.85
C HIS A 222 -2.98 24.97 -4.21
N ASP A 223 -2.03 25.89 -4.27
CA ASP A 223 -2.27 27.29 -3.94
C ASP A 223 -3.23 27.92 -4.94
N ASP A 224 -3.95 28.95 -4.52
CA ASP A 224 -4.78 29.78 -5.39
C ASP A 224 -3.86 30.85 -6.02
N PHE A 225 -3.03 30.41 -6.99
CA PHE A 225 -1.88 31.20 -7.49
C PHE A 225 -2.17 32.09 -8.68
N VAL A 226 -3.35 31.97 -9.30
CA VAL A 226 -3.86 32.93 -10.30
C VAL A 226 -5.07 33.64 -9.71
N LYS A 227 -4.99 34.96 -9.57
CA LYS A 227 -6.03 35.77 -8.94
C LYS A 227 -6.79 36.58 -9.98
N PRO A 228 -8.09 36.85 -9.75
CA PRO A 228 -8.84 37.83 -10.54
C PRO A 228 -8.25 39.23 -10.32
N ASP A 229 -8.36 40.08 -11.32
CA ASP A 229 -7.98 41.49 -11.28
C ASP A 229 -8.96 42.35 -12.12
N VAL A 230 -8.61 43.59 -12.41
CA VAL A 230 -9.45 44.51 -13.20
C VAL A 230 -9.65 44.04 -14.65
N THR A 231 -8.82 43.12 -15.15
CA THR A 231 -8.87 42.61 -16.53
C THR A 231 -9.28 41.14 -16.62
N LYS A 232 -9.36 40.43 -15.49
CA LYS A 232 -9.61 38.99 -15.42
C LYS A 232 -10.64 38.66 -14.37
N THR A 233 -11.69 37.98 -14.76
CA THR A 233 -12.72 37.45 -13.85
C THR A 233 -12.19 36.25 -13.03
N GLN A 234 -12.94 35.89 -12.00
CA GLN A 234 -12.59 34.67 -11.20
C GLN A 234 -12.60 33.39 -12.06
N GLU A 235 -13.60 33.27 -12.96
CA GLU A 235 -13.72 32.12 -13.85
C GLU A 235 -12.52 32.02 -14.82
N GLU A 236 -12.08 33.14 -15.37
CA GLU A 236 -10.88 33.16 -16.23
C GLU A 236 -9.61 32.84 -15.47
N ALA A 237 -9.48 33.35 -14.24
CA ALA A 237 -8.34 33.03 -13.37
C ALA A 237 -8.31 31.53 -13.01
N ASP A 238 -9.45 30.95 -12.64
CA ASP A 238 -9.58 29.53 -12.32
C ASP A 238 -9.25 28.65 -13.55
N LYS A 239 -9.73 29.03 -14.74
CA LYS A 239 -9.46 28.32 -16.00
C LYS A 239 -7.98 28.34 -16.37
N GLU A 240 -7.33 29.51 -16.25
CA GLU A 240 -5.89 29.66 -16.51
C GLU A 240 -5.05 28.81 -15.53
N MET A 241 -5.41 28.84 -14.24
CA MET A 241 -4.75 28.05 -13.20
C MET A 241 -4.87 26.54 -13.45
N LEU A 242 -6.08 26.04 -13.76
CA LEU A 242 -6.32 24.65 -14.06
C LEU A 242 -5.63 24.18 -15.34
N ALA A 243 -5.58 25.04 -16.38
CA ALA A 243 -4.83 24.75 -17.60
C ALA A 243 -3.33 24.62 -17.32
N LYS A 244 -2.78 25.47 -16.45
CA LYS A 244 -1.37 25.40 -16.03
C LYS A 244 -1.09 24.10 -15.25
N ILE A 245 -1.96 23.72 -14.31
CA ILE A 245 -1.79 22.49 -13.55
C ILE A 245 -1.86 21.27 -14.48
N HIS A 246 -2.79 21.26 -15.44
CA HIS A 246 -2.90 20.17 -16.42
C HIS A 246 -1.63 20.05 -17.28
N GLU A 247 -1.14 21.16 -17.81
CA GLU A 247 0.10 21.20 -18.59
C GLU A 247 1.30 20.68 -17.80
N ASP A 248 1.43 21.10 -16.53
CA ASP A 248 2.53 20.65 -15.67
C ASP A 248 2.44 19.17 -15.32
N VAL A 249 1.25 18.63 -15.08
CA VAL A 249 1.06 17.18 -14.91
C VAL A 249 1.49 16.44 -16.17
N GLU A 250 1.08 16.89 -17.34
CA GLU A 250 1.42 16.26 -18.62
C GLU A 250 2.91 16.36 -18.95
N LYS A 251 3.52 17.53 -18.74
CA LYS A 251 4.90 17.82 -19.20
C LYS A 251 5.98 17.59 -18.14
N ILE A 252 5.61 17.54 -16.85
CA ILE A 252 6.58 17.37 -15.75
C ILE A 252 6.31 16.05 -15.02
N LEU A 253 5.12 15.85 -14.44
CA LEU A 253 4.84 14.66 -13.63
C LEU A 253 4.91 13.37 -14.44
N ILE A 254 4.17 13.27 -15.54
CA ILE A 254 4.12 12.03 -16.35
C ILE A 254 5.50 11.64 -16.88
N PRO A 255 6.33 12.53 -17.45
CA PRO A 255 7.69 12.19 -17.87
C PRO A 255 8.59 11.72 -16.72
N ARG A 256 8.49 12.32 -15.52
CA ARG A 256 9.26 11.88 -14.34
C ARG A 256 8.84 10.47 -13.91
N VAL A 257 7.54 10.19 -13.84
CA VAL A 257 7.02 8.85 -13.50
C VAL A 257 7.47 7.80 -14.53
N LYS A 258 7.42 8.12 -15.82
CA LYS A 258 7.94 7.21 -16.88
C LYS A 258 9.43 6.93 -16.74
N ALA A 259 10.19 7.86 -16.20
CA ALA A 259 11.63 7.70 -15.98
C ALA A 259 11.98 6.83 -14.76
N LEU A 260 11.04 6.59 -13.83
CA LEU A 260 11.27 5.77 -12.64
C LEU A 260 11.46 4.28 -12.99
N ASP A 261 10.72 3.79 -13.98
CA ASP A 261 10.76 2.39 -14.38
C ASP A 261 10.44 2.23 -15.87
N THR A 262 11.19 1.39 -16.56
CA THR A 262 10.94 1.08 -17.98
C THR A 262 9.59 0.38 -18.20
N GLN A 263 9.11 -0.40 -17.23
CA GLN A 263 7.79 -1.02 -17.29
C GLN A 263 6.68 0.03 -17.31
N PHE A 264 6.82 1.12 -16.54
CA PHE A 264 5.88 2.24 -16.63
C PHE A 264 5.92 2.88 -18.01
N ALA A 265 7.13 3.23 -18.51
CA ALA A 265 7.28 3.82 -19.84
C ALA A 265 6.64 2.99 -20.94
N ASP A 266 6.77 1.67 -20.85
CA ASP A 266 6.23 0.72 -21.84
C ASP A 266 4.69 0.69 -21.88
N LEU A 267 4.01 1.06 -20.80
CA LEU A 267 2.54 1.14 -20.76
C LEU A 267 1.97 2.40 -21.42
N PHE A 268 2.77 3.45 -21.61
CA PHE A 268 2.33 4.70 -22.27
C PHE A 268 2.43 4.62 -23.80
N LYS A 269 2.02 3.48 -24.37
CA LYS A 269 1.96 3.27 -25.83
C LYS A 269 0.61 3.70 -26.37
N GLY A 270 0.61 4.68 -27.27
CA GLY A 270 -0.60 5.20 -27.90
C GLY A 270 -1.29 6.30 -27.06
N GLU A 271 -2.55 6.56 -27.38
CA GLU A 271 -3.37 7.57 -26.71
C GLU A 271 -3.93 7.02 -25.39
N TYR A 272 -4.01 7.87 -24.40
CA TYR A 272 -4.69 7.63 -23.13
C TYR A 272 -5.44 8.88 -22.69
N THR A 273 -6.45 8.73 -21.84
CA THR A 273 -7.20 9.85 -21.28
C THR A 273 -6.52 10.35 -20.00
N LEU A 274 -6.27 11.66 -19.92
CA LEU A 274 -5.74 12.32 -18.74
C LEU A 274 -6.77 13.29 -18.15
N HIS A 275 -7.16 13.06 -16.90
CA HIS A 275 -8.00 13.97 -16.12
C HIS A 275 -7.16 14.59 -14.99
N VAL A 276 -7.11 15.91 -14.94
CA VAL A 276 -6.41 16.66 -13.88
C VAL A 276 -7.39 17.59 -13.20
N ASN A 277 -7.54 17.46 -11.88
CA ASN A 277 -8.51 18.23 -11.08
C ASN A 277 -9.89 18.35 -11.76
N PRO A 278 -10.56 17.24 -12.13
CA PRO A 278 -11.75 17.28 -12.99
C PRO A 278 -12.95 18.00 -12.37
N THR A 279 -12.95 18.22 -11.06
CA THR A 279 -14.01 18.95 -10.33
C THR A 279 -13.74 20.46 -10.24
N GLY A 280 -12.63 20.93 -10.79
CA GLY A 280 -12.18 22.32 -10.69
C GLY A 280 -11.03 22.51 -9.70
N LYS A 281 -10.84 23.73 -9.20
CA LYS A 281 -9.74 24.03 -8.29
C LYS A 281 -9.85 23.27 -6.98
N PHE A 282 -8.69 22.85 -6.47
CA PHE A 282 -8.55 22.06 -5.24
C PHE A 282 -7.63 22.80 -4.24
N VAL A 283 -8.10 23.95 -3.75
CA VAL A 283 -7.38 24.79 -2.78
C VAL A 283 -7.65 24.30 -1.34
N ILE A 284 -8.92 24.01 -1.04
CA ILE A 284 -9.33 23.45 0.24
C ILE A 284 -9.14 21.94 0.17
N GLY A 285 -8.22 21.40 0.98
CA GLY A 285 -7.89 19.98 1.01
C GLY A 285 -7.17 19.62 2.31
N GLY A 286 -6.66 18.40 2.38
CA GLY A 286 -6.09 17.86 3.60
C GLY A 286 -7.13 17.75 4.71
N PRO A 287 -6.73 17.71 5.99
CA PRO A 287 -7.66 17.59 7.13
C PRO A 287 -8.67 18.73 7.26
N HIS A 288 -8.44 19.87 6.59
CA HIS A 288 -9.44 20.94 6.51
C HIS A 288 -10.54 20.64 5.50
N GLY A 289 -10.22 19.95 4.40
CA GLY A 289 -11.19 19.59 3.36
C GLY A 289 -12.05 18.38 3.75
N ASP A 290 -11.45 17.39 4.40
CA ASP A 290 -12.10 16.14 4.81
C ASP A 290 -11.45 15.56 6.06
N THR A 291 -12.24 14.90 6.90
CA THR A 291 -11.75 14.25 8.12
C THR A 291 -11.02 12.96 7.79
N GLY A 292 -9.82 12.78 8.34
CA GLY A 292 -9.03 11.57 8.23
C GLY A 292 -9.10 10.68 9.47
N LEU A 293 -9.04 9.38 9.26
CA LEU A 293 -9.01 8.36 10.31
C LEU A 293 -8.00 7.27 9.95
N THR A 294 -7.34 6.73 10.98
CA THR A 294 -6.46 5.56 10.85
C THR A 294 -7.23 4.38 10.24
N GLY A 295 -6.62 3.71 9.26
CA GLY A 295 -7.14 2.46 8.69
C GLY A 295 -8.27 2.62 7.68
N ARG A 296 -8.45 3.80 7.06
CA ARG A 296 -9.47 4.03 6.04
C ARG A 296 -8.96 3.92 4.60
N LYS A 297 -7.68 3.57 4.39
CA LYS A 297 -7.06 3.39 3.06
C LYS A 297 -6.43 2.01 2.88
N ILE A 298 -7.03 0.99 3.49
CA ILE A 298 -6.49 -0.37 3.56
C ILE A 298 -6.28 -1.04 2.19
N ILE A 299 -7.03 -0.68 1.18
CA ILE A 299 -6.87 -1.19 -0.18
C ILE A 299 -5.68 -0.51 -0.87
N VAL A 300 -5.48 0.79 -0.65
CA VAL A 300 -4.29 1.54 -1.09
C VAL A 300 -3.03 1.00 -0.38
N ASP A 301 -3.15 0.63 0.89
CA ASP A 301 -2.06 0.08 1.70
C ASP A 301 -1.60 -1.30 1.23
N THR A 302 -2.42 -2.02 0.45
CA THR A 302 -2.19 -3.43 0.09
C THR A 302 -2.07 -3.65 -1.42
N TYR A 303 -3.13 -4.07 -2.09
CA TYR A 303 -3.03 -4.60 -3.47
C TYR A 303 -3.94 -3.87 -4.48
N GLY A 304 -4.52 -2.72 -4.13
CA GLY A 304 -5.32 -1.90 -5.04
C GLY A 304 -6.54 -2.58 -5.63
N GLY A 305 -7.08 -3.61 -4.93
CA GLY A 305 -8.25 -4.37 -5.37
C GLY A 305 -7.95 -5.63 -6.18
N LYS A 306 -6.69 -5.91 -6.58
CA LYS A 306 -6.32 -7.17 -7.24
C LYS A 306 -6.29 -8.35 -6.25
N GLY A 307 -5.73 -8.15 -5.07
CA GLY A 307 -5.73 -9.12 -3.98
C GLY A 307 -6.85 -8.85 -2.98
N ALA A 308 -7.32 -9.91 -2.31
CA ALA A 308 -8.29 -9.80 -1.23
C ALA A 308 -7.68 -9.10 0.00
N HIS A 309 -8.56 -8.56 0.87
CA HIS A 309 -8.20 -7.95 2.15
C HIS A 309 -9.11 -8.46 3.26
N GLY A 310 -8.55 -8.69 4.46
CA GLY A 310 -9.31 -9.19 5.61
C GLY A 310 -10.14 -8.15 6.35
N GLY A 311 -9.94 -6.86 6.05
CA GLY A 311 -10.67 -5.73 6.65
C GLY A 311 -9.95 -5.05 7.82
N GLY A 312 -8.93 -5.68 8.42
CA GLY A 312 -8.17 -5.12 9.54
C GLY A 312 -7.20 -4.01 9.10
N ALA A 313 -7.23 -2.86 9.77
CA ALA A 313 -6.25 -1.80 9.61
C ALA A 313 -4.87 -2.24 10.12
N PHE A 314 -3.79 -1.70 9.53
CA PHE A 314 -2.41 -1.98 9.94
C PHE A 314 -1.85 -0.90 10.88
N SER A 315 -1.93 0.36 10.46
CA SER A 315 -1.30 1.48 11.17
C SER A 315 -1.79 1.61 12.60
N GLY A 316 -0.88 1.97 13.50
CA GLY A 316 -1.13 2.11 14.93
C GLY A 316 -1.14 0.82 15.74
N LYS A 317 -1.08 -0.35 15.10
CA LYS A 317 -1.10 -1.66 15.76
C LYS A 317 0.31 -2.24 15.91
N ASP A 318 0.69 -2.63 17.14
CA ASP A 318 1.92 -3.38 17.40
C ASP A 318 1.83 -4.82 16.83
N PRO A 319 2.98 -5.53 16.64
CA PRO A 319 3.00 -6.81 15.93
C PRO A 319 2.31 -7.98 16.64
N SER A 320 1.85 -7.84 17.87
CA SER A 320 0.99 -8.85 18.50
C SER A 320 -0.42 -8.91 17.88
N LYS A 321 -0.82 -7.87 17.15
CA LYS A 321 -2.06 -7.83 16.41
C LYS A 321 -1.86 -8.49 15.05
N VAL A 322 -2.48 -9.68 14.89
CA VAL A 322 -2.33 -10.51 13.69
C VAL A 322 -2.86 -9.85 12.41
N ASP A 323 -3.79 -8.89 12.52
CA ASP A 323 -4.25 -8.07 11.39
C ASP A 323 -3.07 -7.50 10.60
N ARG A 324 -2.03 -7.06 11.29
CA ARG A 324 -0.82 -6.50 10.69
C ARG A 324 0.27 -7.55 10.47
N SER A 325 0.69 -8.25 11.52
CA SER A 325 1.82 -9.17 11.47
C SER A 325 1.59 -10.33 10.51
N ALA A 326 0.41 -10.93 10.53
CA ALA A 326 0.09 -12.05 9.66
C ALA A 326 -0.21 -11.63 8.21
N ALA A 327 -0.72 -10.42 7.96
CA ALA A 327 -0.81 -9.87 6.61
C ALA A 327 0.57 -9.68 5.98
N TYR A 328 1.54 -9.17 6.72
CA TYR A 328 2.93 -9.06 6.27
C TYR A 328 3.55 -10.44 6.03
N ALA A 329 3.32 -11.41 6.92
CA ALA A 329 3.80 -12.77 6.74
C ALA A 329 3.15 -13.46 5.52
N ALA A 330 1.86 -13.25 5.27
CA ALA A 330 1.17 -13.76 4.08
C ALA A 330 1.74 -13.13 2.80
N ARG A 331 2.08 -11.82 2.80
CA ARG A 331 2.80 -11.16 1.70
C ARG A 331 4.19 -11.79 1.49
N HIS A 332 4.94 -12.04 2.55
CA HIS A 332 6.25 -12.68 2.47
C HIS A 332 6.16 -14.06 1.81
N ILE A 333 5.16 -14.87 2.16
CA ILE A 333 4.89 -16.16 1.50
C ILE A 333 4.58 -15.95 0.02
N ALA A 334 3.60 -15.10 -0.31
CA ALA A 334 3.16 -14.86 -1.67
C ALA A 334 4.31 -14.41 -2.58
N LYS A 335 5.12 -13.46 -2.08
CA LYS A 335 6.27 -12.92 -2.82
C LYS A 335 7.32 -13.99 -3.08
N ASN A 336 7.63 -14.82 -2.10
CA ASN A 336 8.62 -15.90 -2.24
C ASN A 336 8.13 -17.02 -3.20
N ILE A 337 6.84 -17.36 -3.20
CA ILE A 337 6.25 -18.32 -4.14
C ILE A 337 6.44 -17.84 -5.59
N VAL A 338 6.06 -16.60 -5.88
CA VAL A 338 6.17 -16.03 -7.24
C VAL A 338 7.63 -15.83 -7.63
N ALA A 339 8.48 -15.36 -6.71
CA ALA A 339 9.91 -15.18 -6.96
C ALA A 339 10.63 -16.53 -7.21
N ALA A 340 10.21 -17.61 -6.55
CA ALA A 340 10.74 -18.96 -6.80
C ALA A 340 10.35 -19.53 -8.17
N GLY A 341 9.37 -18.95 -8.84
CA GLY A 341 8.86 -19.43 -10.12
C GLY A 341 7.81 -20.52 -9.98
N LEU A 342 7.26 -20.73 -8.78
CA LEU A 342 6.24 -21.74 -8.54
C LEU A 342 4.90 -21.39 -9.20
N ALA A 343 4.56 -20.09 -9.24
CA ALA A 343 3.39 -19.56 -9.91
C ALA A 343 3.68 -18.14 -10.46
N ASN A 344 2.86 -17.66 -11.40
CA ASN A 344 2.96 -16.26 -11.89
C ASN A 344 2.13 -15.29 -11.04
N GLU A 345 1.09 -15.80 -10.39
CA GLU A 345 0.18 -15.05 -9.53
C GLU A 345 -0.24 -15.93 -8.37
N VAL A 346 -0.34 -15.37 -7.16
CA VAL A 346 -0.74 -16.13 -5.98
C VAL A 346 -1.46 -15.26 -4.95
N LEU A 347 -2.54 -15.80 -4.39
CA LEU A 347 -3.19 -15.32 -3.19
C LEU A 347 -2.93 -16.30 -2.04
N VAL A 348 -2.53 -15.77 -0.91
CA VAL A 348 -2.34 -16.53 0.35
C VAL A 348 -3.35 -15.99 1.37
N GLN A 349 -4.10 -16.88 2.02
CA GLN A 349 -4.95 -16.54 3.16
C GLN A 349 -4.47 -17.28 4.39
N VAL A 350 -4.42 -16.60 5.52
CA VAL A 350 -4.22 -17.19 6.84
C VAL A 350 -5.34 -16.71 7.78
N ALA A 351 -5.85 -17.61 8.64
CA ALA A 351 -6.88 -17.27 9.61
C ALA A 351 -6.48 -17.71 11.02
N TYR A 352 -6.87 -16.91 12.02
CA TYR A 352 -6.63 -17.17 13.43
C TYR A 352 -7.91 -17.15 14.24
N ALA A 353 -7.91 -17.93 15.34
CA ALA A 353 -8.84 -17.77 16.45
C ALA A 353 -8.13 -17.03 17.59
N ILE A 354 -8.84 -16.17 18.29
CA ILE A 354 -8.30 -15.43 19.44
C ILE A 354 -7.73 -16.40 20.49
N GLY A 355 -6.55 -16.08 21.03
CA GLY A 355 -5.88 -16.89 22.06
C GLY A 355 -5.25 -18.20 21.56
N VAL A 356 -5.33 -18.51 20.27
CA VAL A 356 -4.74 -19.72 19.66
C VAL A 356 -3.48 -19.33 18.85
N ALA A 357 -2.36 -20.00 19.11
CA ALA A 357 -1.09 -19.70 18.45
C ALA A 357 -1.05 -20.25 17.02
N LYS A 358 -1.49 -21.49 16.82
CA LYS A 358 -1.49 -22.10 15.50
C LYS A 358 -2.61 -21.52 14.64
N PRO A 359 -2.35 -21.09 13.40
CA PRO A 359 -3.41 -20.65 12.50
C PRO A 359 -4.41 -21.77 12.24
N MET A 360 -5.66 -21.41 11.97
CA MET A 360 -6.74 -22.34 11.65
C MET A 360 -6.56 -22.96 10.26
N ASN A 361 -6.00 -22.19 9.33
CA ASN A 361 -5.69 -22.63 7.96
C ASN A 361 -4.60 -21.77 7.33
N LEU A 362 -3.93 -22.36 6.33
CA LEU A 362 -3.19 -21.65 5.29
C LEU A 362 -3.83 -22.06 3.95
N TYR A 363 -4.40 -21.12 3.24
CA TYR A 363 -5.00 -21.33 1.91
C TYR A 363 -4.14 -20.65 0.86
N ILE A 364 -3.92 -21.33 -0.26
CA ILE A 364 -3.20 -20.80 -1.42
C ILE A 364 -4.11 -20.94 -2.65
N ASN A 365 -4.13 -19.90 -3.48
CA ASN A 365 -4.76 -19.91 -4.80
C ASN A 365 -3.75 -19.35 -5.81
N THR A 366 -3.32 -20.18 -6.73
CA THR A 366 -2.40 -19.79 -7.81
C THR A 366 -3.11 -19.26 -9.05
N TYR A 367 -4.44 -19.14 -9.02
CA TYR A 367 -5.27 -18.72 -10.16
C TYR A 367 -5.03 -19.56 -11.43
N GLY A 368 -4.60 -20.82 -11.26
CA GLY A 368 -4.26 -21.70 -12.37
C GLY A 368 -2.92 -21.39 -13.04
N THR A 369 -2.09 -20.51 -12.44
CA THR A 369 -0.78 -20.13 -12.98
C THR A 369 0.39 -20.94 -12.41
N ALA A 370 0.11 -21.99 -11.62
CA ALA A 370 1.15 -22.88 -11.09
C ALA A 370 2.01 -23.48 -12.22
N GLN A 371 3.33 -23.47 -12.03
CA GLN A 371 4.29 -23.97 -13.01
C GLN A 371 4.69 -25.44 -12.75
N ILE A 372 4.02 -26.09 -11.81
CA ILE A 372 4.23 -27.49 -11.40
C ILE A 372 2.91 -28.25 -11.45
N ASN A 373 3.00 -29.57 -11.54
CA ASN A 373 1.83 -30.44 -11.57
C ASN A 373 1.40 -30.85 -10.14
N MET A 374 0.95 -29.84 -9.37
CA MET A 374 0.42 -30.01 -8.01
C MET A 374 -0.80 -29.11 -7.84
N SER A 375 -1.77 -29.56 -7.04
CA SER A 375 -2.92 -28.75 -6.65
C SER A 375 -2.52 -27.66 -5.65
N ASP A 376 -3.29 -26.57 -5.58
CA ASP A 376 -3.07 -25.48 -4.62
C ASP A 376 -3.07 -26.00 -3.16
N GLY A 377 -3.87 -27.03 -2.85
CA GLY A 377 -3.89 -27.67 -1.53
C GLY A 377 -2.61 -28.44 -1.19
N GLU A 378 -1.97 -29.07 -2.18
CA GLU A 378 -0.67 -29.76 -2.00
C GLU A 378 0.44 -28.73 -1.86
N ILE A 379 0.38 -27.62 -2.61
CA ILE A 379 1.29 -26.49 -2.48
C ILE A 379 1.18 -25.91 -1.06
N ALA A 380 -0.02 -25.65 -0.57
CA ALA A 380 -0.26 -25.10 0.76
C ALA A 380 0.37 -25.95 1.87
N LYS A 381 0.20 -27.28 1.83
CA LYS A 381 0.79 -28.20 2.81
C LYS A 381 2.31 -28.19 2.84
N LYS A 382 2.97 -28.01 1.69
CA LYS A 382 4.43 -27.89 1.64
C LYS A 382 4.90 -26.54 2.17
N ILE A 383 4.18 -25.47 1.84
CA ILE A 383 4.48 -24.09 2.31
C ILE A 383 4.33 -23.99 3.83
N GLU A 384 3.35 -24.67 4.46
CA GLU A 384 3.21 -24.74 5.92
C GLU A 384 4.45 -25.28 6.63
N ASN A 385 5.22 -26.16 5.99
CA ASN A 385 6.44 -26.71 6.56
C ASN A 385 7.63 -25.73 6.48
N ILE A 386 7.58 -24.75 5.56
CA ILE A 386 8.63 -23.76 5.34
C ILE A 386 8.41 -22.53 6.24
N PHE A 387 7.14 -22.16 6.45
CA PHE A 387 6.77 -20.92 7.15
C PHE A 387 5.99 -21.20 8.44
N ASP A 388 6.64 -21.04 9.56
CA ASP A 388 5.95 -21.04 10.86
C ASP A 388 5.11 -19.77 10.98
N MET A 389 3.79 -19.94 11.00
CA MET A 389 2.82 -18.85 11.05
C MET A 389 2.26 -18.57 12.44
N ARG A 390 2.89 -19.10 13.49
CA ARG A 390 2.56 -18.68 14.87
C ARG A 390 2.93 -17.21 15.07
N PRO A 391 2.13 -16.40 15.79
CA PRO A 391 2.35 -14.95 15.94
C PRO A 391 3.79 -14.61 16.37
N LYS A 392 4.35 -15.31 17.37
CA LYS A 392 5.71 -15.07 17.85
C LYS A 392 6.77 -15.41 16.81
N ALA A 393 6.59 -16.48 16.05
CA ALA A 393 7.51 -16.86 14.97
C ALA A 393 7.51 -15.82 13.84
N ILE A 394 6.38 -15.22 13.55
CA ILE A 394 6.26 -14.12 12.58
C ILE A 394 7.01 -12.89 13.10
N GLU A 395 6.78 -12.47 14.35
CA GLU A 395 7.47 -11.33 14.96
C GLU A 395 8.99 -11.46 14.85
N GLU A 396 9.54 -12.64 15.17
CA GLU A 396 10.98 -12.91 15.16
C GLU A 396 11.54 -12.96 13.73
N ARG A 397 10.90 -13.71 12.84
CA ARG A 397 11.33 -13.86 11.44
C ARG A 397 11.37 -12.54 10.71
N LEU A 398 10.36 -11.71 10.89
CA LEU A 398 10.23 -10.42 10.20
C LEU A 398 10.74 -9.23 11.03
N LYS A 399 11.34 -9.47 12.21
CA LYS A 399 11.89 -8.43 13.08
C LYS A 399 10.89 -7.33 13.44
N LEU A 400 9.63 -7.69 13.71
CA LEU A 400 8.54 -6.73 13.86
C LEU A 400 8.55 -5.95 15.19
N ARG A 401 9.42 -6.29 16.15
CA ARG A 401 9.55 -5.55 17.42
C ARG A 401 10.48 -4.33 17.32
N TYR A 402 10.96 -4.01 16.14
CA TYR A 402 11.73 -2.80 15.88
C TYR A 402 10.83 -1.64 15.39
N PRO A 403 11.28 -0.37 15.51
CA PRO A 403 10.53 0.79 15.06
C PRO A 403 10.64 0.97 13.54
N ILE A 404 9.85 0.20 12.78
CA ILE A 404 9.92 0.07 11.32
C ILE A 404 8.61 0.46 10.62
N TYR A 405 7.69 1.13 11.33
CA TYR A 405 6.31 1.28 10.88
C TYR A 405 5.97 2.65 10.27
N GLU A 406 6.57 3.75 10.72
CA GLU A 406 6.25 5.10 10.22
C GLU A 406 6.38 5.20 8.69
N GLU A 407 7.40 4.56 8.10
CA GLU A 407 7.66 4.55 6.67
C GLU A 407 6.68 3.68 5.87
N THR A 408 5.93 2.81 6.52
CA THR A 408 4.93 1.96 5.85
C THR A 408 3.61 2.69 5.63
N ALA A 409 3.35 3.72 6.40
CA ALA A 409 2.06 4.40 6.49
C ALA A 409 1.72 5.28 5.28
N SER A 410 2.56 5.34 4.24
CA SER A 410 2.28 6.04 2.99
C SER A 410 2.86 5.27 1.80
N TYR A 411 2.18 5.36 0.65
CA TYR A 411 2.59 4.72 -0.62
C TYR A 411 2.69 3.19 -0.56
N GLY A 412 1.83 2.54 0.25
CA GLY A 412 1.73 1.09 0.40
C GLY A 412 2.61 0.50 1.49
N HIS A 413 2.04 -0.46 2.24
CA HIS A 413 2.75 -1.30 3.21
C HIS A 413 3.50 -2.45 2.54
N VAL A 414 3.18 -2.77 1.31
CA VAL A 414 3.76 -3.84 0.49
C VAL A 414 4.26 -3.29 -0.85
N GLY A 415 5.05 -4.07 -1.58
CA GLY A 415 5.61 -3.65 -2.85
C GLY A 415 6.84 -2.74 -2.72
N ARG A 416 7.41 -2.63 -1.52
CA ARG A 416 8.58 -1.80 -1.23
C ARG A 416 9.87 -2.62 -1.26
N GLU A 417 11.01 -1.92 -1.34
CA GLU A 417 12.31 -2.59 -1.26
C GLU A 417 12.84 -2.59 0.18
N PRO A 418 13.32 -3.75 0.70
CA PRO A 418 13.99 -3.81 1.99
C PRO A 418 15.20 -2.88 2.02
N LYS A 419 15.33 -2.09 3.09
CA LYS A 419 16.47 -1.17 3.25
C LYS A 419 16.84 -0.99 4.71
N ILE A 420 18.13 -0.76 4.96
CA ILE A 420 18.66 -0.44 6.29
C ILE A 420 18.67 1.08 6.45
N VAL A 421 18.12 1.57 7.56
CA VAL A 421 18.09 3.01 7.89
C VAL A 421 18.49 3.25 9.34
N ASN A 422 19.01 4.44 9.63
CA ASN A 422 19.21 4.92 11.00
C ASN A 422 18.04 5.84 11.36
N LYS A 423 17.41 5.57 12.51
CA LYS A 423 16.30 6.34 13.06
C LYS A 423 16.69 6.91 14.41
N SER A 424 16.27 8.14 14.68
CA SER A 424 16.50 8.81 15.97
C SER A 424 15.16 9.03 16.69
N PHE A 425 15.15 8.73 17.98
CA PHE A 425 14.02 8.88 18.89
C PHE A 425 14.44 9.68 20.11
N ARG A 426 13.50 10.18 20.88
CA ARG A 426 13.77 10.86 22.15
C ARG A 426 13.10 10.12 23.30
N ASP A 427 13.86 9.88 24.37
CA ASP A 427 13.30 9.34 25.61
C ASP A 427 12.52 10.42 26.41
N GLY A 428 11.88 10.00 27.52
CA GLY A 428 11.14 10.89 28.39
C GLY A 428 11.96 11.99 29.09
N ASN A 429 13.30 11.88 29.06
CA ASN A 429 14.25 12.86 29.59
C ASN A 429 14.79 13.80 28.49
N GLY A 430 14.37 13.58 27.23
CA GLY A 430 14.83 14.35 26.07
C GLY A 430 16.14 13.86 25.46
N ASN A 431 16.73 12.74 25.92
CA ASN A 431 17.92 12.18 25.35
C ASN A 431 17.62 11.55 23.99
N GLU A 432 18.51 11.75 23.04
CA GLU A 432 18.40 11.13 21.71
C GLU A 432 18.92 9.69 21.73
N ILE A 433 18.12 8.78 21.18
CA ILE A 433 18.45 7.36 21.00
C ILE A 433 18.44 7.06 19.51
N SER A 434 19.55 6.55 18.97
CA SER A 434 19.66 6.15 17.57
C SER A 434 19.61 4.63 17.45
N GLN A 435 18.83 4.13 16.49
CA GLN A 435 18.72 2.72 16.16
C GLN A 435 18.89 2.49 14.66
N THR A 436 19.67 1.46 14.31
CA THR A 436 19.76 0.97 12.92
C THR A 436 18.73 -0.15 12.75
N VAL A 437 17.81 0.04 11.84
CA VAL A 437 16.69 -0.91 11.60
C VAL A 437 16.59 -1.28 10.12
N GLU A 438 16.02 -2.44 9.85
CA GLU A 438 15.74 -2.92 8.50
C GLU A 438 14.25 -2.78 8.21
N LEU A 439 13.89 -1.92 7.26
CA LEU A 439 12.51 -1.68 6.84
C LEU A 439 12.05 -2.74 5.82
N PHE A 440 10.75 -2.98 5.76
CA PHE A 440 10.08 -3.85 4.79
C PHE A 440 10.63 -5.27 4.74
N THR A 441 10.93 -5.87 5.89
CA THR A 441 11.53 -7.20 6.01
C THR A 441 10.69 -8.31 5.36
N TRP A 442 9.37 -8.13 5.27
CA TRP A 442 8.43 -9.04 4.60
C TRP A 442 8.50 -9.00 3.08
N GLU A 443 9.24 -8.05 2.51
CA GLU A 443 9.47 -7.97 1.08
C GLU A 443 10.74 -8.74 0.63
N LYS A 444 11.44 -9.41 1.54
CA LYS A 444 12.59 -10.26 1.21
C LYS A 444 12.19 -11.51 0.44
N THR A 445 13.08 -11.95 -0.43
CA THR A 445 12.96 -13.20 -1.19
C THR A 445 13.92 -14.28 -0.65
N ASP A 446 14.12 -14.28 0.66
CA ASP A 446 15.09 -15.10 1.38
C ASP A 446 14.68 -16.59 1.53
N LYS A 447 13.44 -16.93 1.16
CA LYS A 447 12.91 -18.31 1.15
C LYS A 447 12.86 -18.95 -0.23
N VAL A 448 13.33 -18.26 -1.26
CA VAL A 448 13.28 -18.76 -2.66
C VAL A 448 14.03 -20.08 -2.82
N ALA A 449 15.25 -20.21 -2.26
CA ALA A 449 16.03 -21.44 -2.37
C ALA A 449 15.33 -22.62 -1.69
N GLU A 450 14.82 -22.42 -0.45
CA GLU A 450 14.11 -23.45 0.32
C GLU A 450 12.81 -23.90 -0.39
N ILE A 451 12.10 -22.96 -1.01
CA ILE A 451 10.92 -23.30 -1.83
C ILE A 451 11.35 -24.13 -3.05
N LYS A 452 12.36 -23.68 -3.79
CA LYS A 452 12.85 -24.44 -4.96
C LYS A 452 13.23 -25.87 -4.62
N ASP A 453 14.02 -26.03 -3.57
CA ASP A 453 14.44 -27.36 -3.09
C ASP A 453 13.23 -28.23 -2.71
N SER A 454 12.27 -27.67 -1.96
CA SER A 454 11.07 -28.39 -1.54
C SER A 454 10.17 -28.85 -2.69
N PHE A 455 10.13 -28.08 -3.77
CA PHE A 455 9.27 -28.34 -4.93
C PHE A 455 9.99 -28.94 -6.13
N GLY A 456 11.33 -29.09 -6.08
CA GLY A 456 12.14 -29.65 -7.15
C GLY A 456 12.23 -28.75 -8.39
N LEU A 457 12.35 -27.41 -8.17
CA LEU A 457 12.43 -26.37 -9.21
C LEU A 457 13.89 -25.97 -9.50
#